data_c2e72db027bf9f3944ef9f2d3315848d
#
_entry.id   c2e72db027bf9f3944ef9f2d3315848d
#
_cell.length_a   1.000
_cell.length_b   1.000
_cell.length_c   1.000
_cell.angle_alpha   90.00
_cell.angle_beta   90.00
_cell.angle_gamma   90.00
#
_symmetry.space_group_name_H-M   'P 1'
#
loop_
_entity.id
_entity.type
_entity.pdbx_description
1 polymer ?
#
loop_
_entity_poly.entity_id
_entity_poly.type
_entity_poly.pdbx_seq_one_letter_code
_entity_poly.pdbx_strand_id
1 'polypeptide(L)'
;MNKMLLAGSTGIVLLSAAASPVWADDNASTFSLGYAQSHTNHAGTLRGVRLANNYEMSPDWGLTTSFAWLNGSQRYSDESSNGRVTTRYYSLLAGPSWKINNQLSLYSQVGPVLLHQRDHGIDSKVGYGYSAGVAYTPVSSVAITLGYEGADFDATHNSGSLNSNGFNLGVGYRF
;
A
#
# COMPACT_ATOMS: atom_id res chain seq x y z
N MET A 1 -34.75 7.71 7.20
CA MET A 1 -34.23 9.09 7.10
C MET A 1 -32.72 9.07 7.28
N ASN A 2 -32.02 9.21 6.16
CA ASN A 2 -30.68 9.75 5.93
C ASN A 2 -29.52 9.50 6.92
N LYS A 3 -28.82 8.37 6.74
CA LYS A 3 -27.45 8.17 7.25
C LYS A 3 -26.48 7.69 6.14
N MET A 4 -26.54 8.29 4.96
CA MET A 4 -25.82 7.79 3.77
C MET A 4 -25.00 8.85 3.04
N LEU A 5 -24.41 9.82 3.74
CA LEU A 5 -23.70 10.92 3.06
C LEU A 5 -22.39 11.39 3.72
N LEU A 6 -21.67 10.54 4.49
CA LEU A 6 -20.40 11.00 5.09
C LEU A 6 -19.17 10.12 4.77
N ALA A 7 -19.27 9.14 3.90
CA ALA A 7 -18.15 8.25 3.57
C ALA A 7 -17.40 8.59 2.27
N GLY A 8 -17.78 9.65 1.58
CA GLY A 8 -17.27 9.96 0.23
C GLY A 8 -16.19 11.04 0.12
N SER A 9 -15.94 11.82 1.18
CA SER A 9 -15.15 13.05 1.03
C SER A 9 -13.72 13.01 1.58
N THR A 10 -13.34 11.96 2.31
CA THR A 10 -12.03 11.90 2.97
C THR A 10 -10.92 11.34 2.06
N GLY A 11 -11.28 10.65 0.97
CA GLY A 11 -10.31 10.02 0.06
C GLY A 11 -9.63 10.96 -0.95
N ILE A 12 -10.20 12.14 -1.20
CA ILE A 12 -9.73 13.05 -2.27
C ILE A 12 -8.66 14.03 -1.79
N VAL A 13 -8.62 14.33 -0.50
CA VAL A 13 -7.70 15.34 0.05
C VAL A 13 -6.24 14.87 0.10
N LEU A 14 -5.99 13.56 0.19
CA LEU A 14 -4.63 13.02 0.26
C LEU A 14 -3.93 12.90 -1.10
N LEU A 15 -4.69 12.85 -2.21
CA LEU A 15 -4.10 12.84 -3.54
C LEU A 15 -3.65 14.24 -4.00
N SER A 16 -4.24 15.31 -3.47
CA SER A 16 -3.87 16.69 -3.82
C SER A 16 -2.56 17.15 -3.19
N ALA A 17 -2.12 16.52 -2.09
CA ALA A 17 -0.82 16.82 -1.47
C ALA A 17 0.36 16.27 -2.28
N ALA A 18 0.13 15.27 -3.15
CA ALA A 18 1.16 14.69 -4.01
C ALA A 18 1.39 15.47 -5.32
N ALA A 19 0.52 16.42 -5.63
CA ALA A 19 0.54 17.18 -6.89
C ALA A 19 0.87 18.67 -6.71
N SER A 20 1.33 19.09 -5.54
CA SER A 20 1.82 20.46 -5.37
C SER A 20 3.13 20.61 -6.15
N PRO A 21 3.23 21.55 -7.12
CA PRO A 21 4.52 21.88 -7.69
C PRO A 21 5.39 22.42 -6.56
N VAL A 22 6.37 21.63 -6.17
CA VAL A 22 7.38 22.05 -5.20
C VAL A 22 8.16 23.19 -5.87
N TRP A 23 8.01 24.37 -5.33
CA TRP A 23 8.88 25.51 -5.61
C TRP A 23 10.30 25.09 -5.27
N ALA A 24 11.21 25.32 -6.19
CA ALA A 24 12.62 25.00 -6.16
C ALA A 24 13.29 25.28 -4.78
N ASP A 25 13.29 24.28 -3.94
CA ASP A 25 14.22 24.11 -2.85
C ASP A 25 14.93 22.78 -3.12
N ASP A 26 16.16 22.59 -2.66
CA ASP A 26 17.05 21.46 -2.97
C ASP A 26 16.51 20.04 -2.62
N ASN A 27 15.23 19.92 -2.31
CA ASN A 27 14.56 18.71 -1.85
C ASN A 27 13.94 17.94 -3.01
N ALA A 28 14.59 16.89 -3.47
CA ALA A 28 14.07 16.05 -4.55
C ALA A 28 12.86 15.22 -4.10
N SER A 29 11.90 15.07 -4.99
CA SER A 29 10.73 14.22 -4.81
C SER A 29 10.72 13.10 -5.85
N THR A 30 10.41 11.87 -5.42
CA THR A 30 10.31 10.71 -6.31
C THR A 30 8.90 10.14 -6.24
N PHE A 31 8.20 10.15 -7.36
CA PHE A 31 6.90 9.49 -7.49
C PHE A 31 7.05 8.16 -8.21
N SER A 32 6.51 7.08 -7.63
CA SER A 32 6.66 5.72 -8.15
C SER A 32 5.30 5.06 -8.35
N LEU A 33 5.18 4.32 -9.44
CA LEU A 33 4.09 3.42 -9.74
C LEU A 33 4.62 1.99 -9.79
N GLY A 34 3.93 1.05 -9.18
CA GLY A 34 4.41 -0.32 -9.11
C GLY A 34 3.30 -1.37 -9.08
N TYR A 35 3.73 -2.60 -9.26
CA TYR A 35 2.96 -3.80 -9.03
C TYR A 35 3.13 -4.25 -7.58
N ALA A 36 2.04 -4.67 -6.96
CA ALA A 36 2.06 -5.28 -5.64
C ALA A 36 1.29 -6.60 -5.65
N GLN A 37 1.83 -7.57 -4.95
CA GLN A 37 1.20 -8.87 -4.74
C GLN A 37 1.30 -9.23 -3.26
N SER A 38 0.18 -9.68 -2.69
CA SER A 38 0.12 -10.16 -1.32
C SER A 38 -0.58 -11.51 -1.25
N HIS A 39 -0.17 -12.33 -0.31
CA HIS A 39 -0.80 -13.60 0.00
C HIS A 39 -1.41 -13.52 1.40
N THR A 40 -2.67 -13.86 1.49
CA THR A 40 -3.45 -13.87 2.73
C THR A 40 -3.89 -15.30 3.04
N ASN A 41 -3.73 -15.75 4.28
CA ASN A 41 -4.00 -17.13 4.68
C ASN A 41 -5.43 -17.60 4.39
N HIS A 42 -6.39 -16.69 4.27
CA HIS A 42 -7.82 -17.00 4.04
C HIS A 42 -8.39 -16.45 2.74
N ALA A 43 -7.67 -15.55 2.05
CA ALA A 43 -8.17 -14.91 0.83
C ALA A 43 -7.29 -15.19 -0.41
N GLY A 44 -6.26 -16.05 -0.26
CA GLY A 44 -5.35 -16.41 -1.33
C GLY A 44 -4.47 -15.26 -1.80
N THR A 45 -4.16 -15.24 -3.09
CA THR A 45 -3.26 -14.24 -3.68
C THR A 45 -4.05 -13.03 -4.17
N LEU A 46 -3.69 -11.87 -3.63
CA LEU A 46 -4.18 -10.56 -4.06
C LEU A 46 -3.12 -9.89 -4.93
N ARG A 47 -3.55 -9.21 -5.97
CA ARG A 47 -2.66 -8.51 -6.91
C ARG A 47 -3.22 -7.14 -7.23
N GLY A 48 -2.33 -6.18 -7.48
CA GLY A 48 -2.77 -4.83 -7.78
C GLY A 48 -1.64 -3.86 -8.02
N VAL A 49 -1.95 -2.59 -7.78
CA VAL A 49 -1.05 -1.47 -8.01
C VAL A 49 -0.65 -0.81 -6.70
N ARG A 50 0.55 -0.26 -6.68
CA ARG A 50 1.07 0.56 -5.59
C ARG A 50 1.57 1.88 -6.15
N LEU A 51 1.15 2.97 -5.51
CA LEU A 51 1.68 4.31 -5.69
C LEU A 51 2.55 4.63 -4.49
N ALA A 52 3.71 5.23 -4.72
CA ALA A 52 4.55 5.71 -3.63
C ALA A 52 5.16 7.06 -3.98
N ASN A 53 5.36 7.86 -2.96
CA ASN A 53 6.10 9.10 -3.03
C ASN A 53 7.21 9.06 -1.99
N ASN A 54 8.41 9.45 -2.36
CA ASN A 54 9.53 9.67 -1.47
C ASN A 54 9.97 11.13 -1.59
N TYR A 55 9.86 11.85 -0.48
CA TYR A 55 10.28 13.25 -0.35
C TYR A 55 11.58 13.31 0.44
N GLU A 56 12.64 13.81 -0.17
CA GLU A 56 13.94 13.98 0.46
C GLU A 56 13.92 15.26 1.33
N MET A 57 13.96 15.08 2.65
CA MET A 57 13.92 16.19 3.64
C MET A 57 15.32 16.70 3.96
N SER A 58 16.34 15.89 3.73
CA SER A 58 17.75 16.19 3.92
C SER A 58 18.61 15.29 3.02
N PRO A 59 19.92 15.54 2.90
CA PRO A 59 20.80 14.71 2.07
C PRO A 59 20.73 13.21 2.37
N ASP A 60 20.49 12.84 3.64
CA ASP A 60 20.51 11.43 4.09
C ASP A 60 19.13 10.88 4.43
N TRP A 61 18.15 11.73 4.68
CA TRP A 61 16.83 11.32 5.18
C TRP A 61 15.70 11.89 4.35
N GLY A 62 14.66 11.08 4.21
CA GLY A 62 13.42 11.47 3.57
C GLY A 62 12.20 10.86 4.25
N LEU A 63 11.03 11.26 3.79
CA LEU A 63 9.74 10.70 4.15
C LEU A 63 9.17 9.96 2.95
N THR A 64 8.83 8.70 3.13
CA THR A 64 8.16 7.92 2.09
C THR A 64 6.72 7.63 2.49
N THR A 65 5.81 7.79 1.54
CA THR A 65 4.39 7.47 1.68
C THR A 65 3.99 6.54 0.55
N SER A 66 3.06 5.62 0.82
CA SER A 66 2.55 4.74 -0.22
C SER A 66 1.09 4.39 -0.02
N PHE A 67 0.43 4.16 -1.14
CA PHE A 67 -0.92 3.64 -1.21
C PHE A 67 -0.93 2.41 -2.11
N ALA A 68 -1.49 1.30 -1.64
CA ALA A 68 -1.67 0.11 -2.46
C ALA A 68 -3.15 -0.27 -2.53
N TRP A 69 -3.53 -0.75 -3.71
CA TRP A 69 -4.84 -1.31 -3.99
C TRP A 69 -4.69 -2.66 -4.67
N LEU A 70 -5.09 -3.73 -3.96
CA LEU A 70 -5.00 -5.09 -4.45
C LEU A 70 -6.39 -5.73 -4.48
N ASN A 71 -6.58 -6.60 -5.46
CA ASN A 71 -7.79 -7.39 -5.63
C ASN A 71 -7.45 -8.87 -5.78
N GLY A 72 -8.30 -9.72 -5.24
CA GLY A 72 -8.26 -11.15 -5.44
C GLY A 72 -9.65 -11.75 -5.46
N SER A 73 -9.77 -12.90 -6.11
CA SER A 73 -11.01 -13.67 -6.07
C SER A 73 -10.69 -15.15 -5.92
N GLN A 74 -11.32 -15.80 -4.96
CA GLN A 74 -11.29 -17.25 -4.81
C GLN A 74 -12.65 -17.85 -5.13
N ARG A 75 -12.62 -18.99 -5.81
CA ARG A 75 -13.78 -19.83 -6.03
C ARG A 75 -13.72 -21.00 -5.06
N TYR A 76 -14.77 -21.18 -4.31
CA TYR A 76 -15.01 -22.38 -3.52
C TYR A 76 -15.99 -23.26 -4.30
N SER A 77 -15.56 -24.48 -4.61
CA SER A 77 -16.46 -25.54 -5.10
C SER A 77 -16.66 -26.49 -3.93
N ASP A 78 -17.77 -26.33 -3.23
CA ASP A 78 -18.28 -27.32 -2.31
C ASP A 78 -19.49 -28.04 -2.93
N GLU A 79 -19.73 -29.27 -2.60
CA GLU A 79 -20.74 -30.14 -3.25
C GLU A 79 -22.17 -29.57 -3.29
N SER A 80 -22.42 -28.49 -2.56
CA SER A 80 -23.75 -27.87 -2.46
C SER A 80 -23.80 -26.38 -2.83
N SER A 81 -22.68 -25.70 -3.13
CA SER A 81 -22.72 -24.27 -3.39
C SER A 81 -21.47 -23.78 -4.15
N ASN A 82 -21.69 -23.23 -5.33
CA ASN A 82 -20.65 -22.50 -6.08
C ASN A 82 -20.64 -21.03 -5.62
N GLY A 83 -19.71 -20.68 -4.74
CA GLY A 83 -19.51 -19.31 -4.26
C GLY A 83 -18.24 -18.67 -4.83
N ARG A 84 -18.29 -17.36 -5.09
CA ARG A 84 -17.12 -16.55 -5.44
C ARG A 84 -16.94 -15.46 -4.39
N VAL A 85 -15.85 -15.53 -3.64
CA VAL A 85 -15.45 -14.47 -2.69
C VAL A 85 -14.52 -13.51 -3.40
N THR A 86 -14.88 -12.23 -3.40
CA THR A 86 -14.02 -11.15 -3.91
C THR A 86 -13.45 -10.39 -2.73
N THR A 87 -12.13 -10.34 -2.66
CA THR A 87 -11.40 -9.63 -1.61
C THR A 87 -10.69 -8.42 -2.20
N ARG A 88 -10.83 -7.28 -1.54
CA ARG A 88 -10.12 -6.03 -1.85
C ARG A 88 -9.27 -5.63 -0.65
N TYR A 89 -8.05 -5.26 -0.90
CA TYR A 89 -7.10 -4.80 0.09
C TYR A 89 -6.66 -3.39 -0.26
N TYR A 90 -6.59 -2.54 0.74
CA TYR A 90 -6.10 -1.17 0.66
C TYR A 90 -5.09 -0.96 1.77
N SER A 91 -3.94 -0.38 1.47
CA SER A 91 -2.99 0.08 2.48
C SER A 91 -2.64 1.54 2.25
N LEU A 92 -2.43 2.27 3.34
CA LEU A 92 -1.90 3.62 3.35
C LEU A 92 -0.77 3.66 4.38
N LEU A 93 0.47 3.66 3.90
CA LEU A 93 1.64 3.55 4.77
C LEU A 93 2.52 4.79 4.62
N ALA A 94 3.18 5.17 5.72
CA ALA A 94 4.15 6.24 5.74
C ALA A 94 5.31 5.90 6.68
N GLY A 95 6.49 6.47 6.41
CA GLY A 95 7.65 6.27 7.26
C GLY A 95 8.94 6.84 6.69
N PRO A 96 10.05 6.70 7.41
CA PRO A 96 11.34 7.25 7.01
C PRO A 96 11.95 6.50 5.84
N SER A 97 12.72 7.22 5.04
CA SER A 97 13.69 6.67 4.10
C SER A 97 15.08 7.17 4.46
N TRP A 98 16.07 6.31 4.33
CA TRP A 98 17.47 6.61 4.58
C TRP A 98 18.30 6.33 3.35
N LYS A 99 19.05 7.34 2.90
CA LYS A 99 19.95 7.27 1.76
C LYS A 99 21.29 6.70 2.23
N ILE A 100 21.63 5.49 1.75
CA ILE A 100 22.93 4.85 2.03
C ILE A 100 24.02 5.47 1.17
N ASN A 101 23.68 5.76 -0.08
CA ASN A 101 24.53 6.45 -1.05
C ASN A 101 23.65 7.13 -2.11
N ASN A 102 24.29 7.77 -3.10
CA ASN A 102 23.58 8.52 -4.16
C ASN A 102 22.64 7.67 -5.03
N GLN A 103 22.76 6.34 -4.99
CA GLN A 103 21.96 5.42 -5.80
C GLN A 103 21.06 4.50 -4.99
N LEU A 104 21.33 4.30 -3.70
CA LEU A 104 20.63 3.33 -2.89
C LEU A 104 20.03 3.96 -1.64
N SER A 105 18.74 3.78 -1.44
CA SER A 105 18.03 4.17 -0.23
C SER A 105 17.27 3.00 0.36
N LEU A 106 17.18 2.94 1.67
CA LEU A 106 16.29 2.04 2.41
C LEU A 106 15.07 2.82 2.84
N TYR A 107 13.93 2.15 2.95
CA TYR A 107 12.74 2.73 3.56
C TYR A 107 12.04 1.73 4.46
N SER A 108 11.33 2.26 5.47
CA SER A 108 10.39 1.51 6.28
C SER A 108 9.13 2.34 6.48
N GLN A 109 7.98 1.68 6.50
CA GLN A 109 6.68 2.34 6.58
C GLN A 109 5.76 1.57 7.50
N VAL A 110 4.84 2.28 8.15
CA VAL A 110 3.74 1.71 8.92
C VAL A 110 2.46 2.51 8.64
N GLY A 111 1.31 1.89 8.82
CA GLY A 111 0.05 2.61 8.67
C GLY A 111 -1.17 1.70 8.64
N PRO A 112 -2.36 2.27 8.48
CA PRO A 112 -3.60 1.54 8.42
C PRO A 112 -3.75 0.72 7.14
N VAL A 113 -4.40 -0.44 7.28
CA VAL A 113 -4.82 -1.30 6.19
C VAL A 113 -6.29 -1.65 6.32
N LEU A 114 -6.95 -1.83 5.18
CA LEU A 114 -8.35 -2.17 5.08
C LEU A 114 -8.50 -3.40 4.20
N LEU A 115 -9.13 -4.44 4.72
CA LEU A 115 -9.54 -5.61 3.97
C LEU A 115 -11.05 -5.61 3.83
N HIS A 116 -11.54 -5.64 2.62
CA HIS A 116 -12.96 -5.68 2.31
C HIS A 116 -13.28 -7.00 1.59
N GLN A 117 -14.02 -7.86 2.26
CA GLN A 117 -14.50 -9.12 1.72
C GLN A 117 -15.98 -9.02 1.37
N ARG A 118 -16.34 -9.48 0.19
CA ARG A 118 -17.72 -9.59 -0.27
C ARG A 118 -18.03 -11.06 -0.49
N ASP A 119 -18.66 -11.63 0.51
CA ASP A 119 -19.35 -12.92 0.47
C ASP A 119 -20.85 -12.63 0.75
N HIS A 120 -21.68 -13.52 1.14
CA HIS A 120 -23.13 -13.31 1.44
C HIS A 120 -23.41 -12.14 2.43
N GLY A 121 -22.39 -11.44 2.92
CA GLY A 121 -22.41 -10.21 3.71
C GLY A 121 -21.21 -9.33 3.36
N ILE A 122 -21.23 -8.07 3.81
CA ILE A 122 -20.10 -7.14 3.69
C ILE A 122 -19.32 -7.24 5.00
N ASP A 123 -18.16 -7.87 4.97
CA ASP A 123 -17.23 -7.89 6.11
C ASP A 123 -16.02 -7.00 5.76
N SER A 124 -15.77 -6.00 6.60
CA SER A 124 -14.66 -5.06 6.46
C SER A 124 -13.80 -5.15 7.70
N LYS A 125 -12.53 -5.51 7.52
CA LYS A 125 -11.55 -5.59 8.61
C LYS A 125 -10.54 -4.46 8.47
N VAL A 126 -10.30 -3.76 9.57
CA VAL A 126 -9.26 -2.74 9.70
C VAL A 126 -8.09 -3.39 10.44
N GLY A 127 -6.88 -3.08 10.00
CA GLY A 127 -5.67 -3.56 10.64
C GLY A 127 -4.54 -2.55 10.51
N TYR A 128 -3.36 -2.96 10.87
CA TYR A 128 -2.13 -2.20 10.64
C TYR A 128 -1.21 -2.96 9.69
N GLY A 129 -0.54 -2.18 8.83
CA GLY A 129 0.45 -2.69 7.90
C GLY A 129 1.82 -2.13 8.21
N TYR A 130 2.82 -2.86 7.80
CA TYR A 130 4.22 -2.43 7.81
C TYR A 130 4.87 -2.82 6.47
N SER A 131 5.81 -2.01 6.04
CA SER A 131 6.57 -2.28 4.82
C SER A 131 8.02 -1.87 5.01
N ALA A 132 8.91 -2.61 4.37
CA ALA A 132 10.32 -2.26 4.27
C ALA A 132 10.82 -2.59 2.88
N GLY A 133 11.81 -1.82 2.40
CA GLY A 133 12.33 -2.05 1.08
C GLY A 133 13.50 -1.17 0.73
N VAL A 134 13.90 -1.29 -0.53
CA VAL A 134 15.00 -0.56 -1.13
C VAL A 134 14.52 0.24 -2.34
N ALA A 135 15.11 1.40 -2.53
CA ALA A 135 14.97 2.19 -3.75
C ALA A 135 16.36 2.33 -4.38
N TYR A 136 16.47 1.94 -5.64
CA TYR A 136 17.69 2.05 -6.44
C TYR A 136 17.49 3.10 -7.53
N THR A 137 18.38 4.09 -7.59
CA THR A 137 18.34 5.23 -8.52
C THR A 137 19.54 5.13 -9.47
N PRO A 138 19.45 4.35 -10.57
CA PRO A 138 20.56 4.16 -11.51
C PRO A 138 20.98 5.44 -12.19
N VAL A 139 20.02 6.32 -12.45
CA VAL A 139 20.23 7.66 -13.01
C VAL A 139 19.41 8.65 -12.20
N SER A 140 19.81 9.93 -12.20
CA SER A 140 19.23 10.95 -11.30
C SER A 140 17.70 11.11 -11.39
N SER A 141 17.09 10.72 -12.48
CA SER A 141 15.65 10.88 -12.75
C SER A 141 14.83 9.59 -12.65
N VAL A 142 15.46 8.40 -12.48
CA VAL A 142 14.74 7.12 -12.47
C VAL A 142 15.06 6.35 -11.20
N ALA A 143 14.02 5.92 -10.50
CA ALA A 143 14.12 5.08 -9.33
C ALA A 143 13.41 3.72 -9.55
N ILE A 144 14.00 2.64 -9.08
CA ILE A 144 13.42 1.30 -9.04
C ILE A 144 13.23 0.95 -7.58
N THR A 145 12.01 0.58 -7.18
CA THR A 145 11.69 0.23 -5.80
C THR A 145 11.35 -1.24 -5.69
N LEU A 146 11.91 -1.90 -4.69
CA LEU A 146 11.57 -3.28 -4.30
C LEU A 146 11.27 -3.28 -2.81
N GLY A 147 10.13 -3.84 -2.42
CA GLY A 147 9.72 -3.88 -1.03
C GLY A 147 8.91 -5.10 -0.66
N TYR A 148 8.86 -5.32 0.63
CA TYR A 148 8.03 -6.31 1.29
C TYR A 148 7.02 -5.58 2.17
N GLU A 149 5.76 -6.03 2.14
CA GLU A 149 4.67 -5.48 2.95
C GLU A 149 4.00 -6.61 3.73
N GLY A 150 3.83 -6.41 5.02
CA GLY A 150 3.06 -7.27 5.89
C GLY A 150 1.88 -6.51 6.50
N ALA A 151 0.80 -7.20 6.80
CA ALA A 151 -0.36 -6.64 7.46
C ALA A 151 -0.98 -7.63 8.44
N ASP A 152 -1.35 -7.10 9.59
CA ASP A 152 -2.05 -7.82 10.64
C ASP A 152 -3.43 -7.20 10.83
N PHE A 153 -4.45 -8.05 10.85
CA PHE A 153 -5.83 -7.65 11.08
C PHE A 153 -6.30 -8.23 12.41
N ASP A 154 -6.69 -7.37 13.34
CA ASP A 154 -7.24 -7.78 14.62
C ASP A 154 -8.59 -8.49 14.42
N ALA A 155 -8.63 -9.74 14.81
CA ALA A 155 -9.88 -10.50 14.86
C ALA A 155 -10.66 -10.06 16.09
N THR A 156 -11.56 -9.11 15.93
CA THR A 156 -12.58 -8.81 16.94
C THR A 156 -13.55 -9.98 17.00
N HIS A 157 -13.52 -10.73 18.10
CA HIS A 157 -14.35 -11.90 18.41
C HIS A 157 -14.18 -13.14 17.53
N ASN A 158 -13.41 -14.11 18.03
CA ASN A 158 -13.48 -15.55 17.72
C ASN A 158 -13.04 -16.02 16.32
N SER A 159 -12.30 -15.24 15.53
CA SER A 159 -11.70 -15.72 14.28
C SER A 159 -10.20 -15.43 14.32
N GLY A 160 -9.38 -16.44 14.12
CA GLY A 160 -7.92 -16.37 14.22
C GLY A 160 -7.29 -15.19 13.47
N SER A 161 -6.11 -14.76 13.90
CA SER A 161 -5.37 -13.65 13.31
C SER A 161 -5.22 -13.82 11.80
N LEU A 162 -5.63 -12.80 11.04
CA LEU A 162 -5.49 -12.74 9.60
C LEU A 162 -4.19 -11.99 9.29
N ASN A 163 -3.23 -12.71 8.71
CA ASN A 163 -1.96 -12.14 8.27
C ASN A 163 -1.93 -12.09 6.75
N SER A 164 -1.43 -11.00 6.23
CA SER A 164 -1.20 -10.79 4.81
C SER A 164 0.26 -10.42 4.58
N ASN A 165 0.91 -11.09 3.64
CA ASN A 165 2.32 -10.86 3.33
C ASN A 165 2.52 -10.77 1.83
N GLY A 166 3.34 -9.83 1.38
CA GLY A 166 3.53 -9.62 -0.03
C GLY A 166 4.80 -8.87 -0.39
N PHE A 167 5.02 -8.77 -1.68
CA PHE A 167 6.11 -7.97 -2.24
C PHE A 167 5.55 -6.94 -3.21
N ASN A 168 6.32 -5.89 -3.42
CA ASN A 168 6.03 -4.86 -4.40
C ASN A 168 7.29 -4.50 -5.19
N LEU A 169 7.08 -4.17 -6.46
CA LEU A 169 8.11 -3.71 -7.39
C LEU A 169 7.56 -2.49 -8.12
N GLY A 170 8.31 -1.41 -8.16
CA GLY A 170 7.87 -0.17 -8.81
C GLY A 170 8.98 0.53 -9.57
N VAL A 171 8.56 1.43 -10.45
CA VAL A 171 9.44 2.36 -11.17
C VAL A 171 8.93 3.77 -10.88
N GLY A 172 9.85 4.67 -10.58
CA GLY A 172 9.57 6.05 -10.23
C GLY A 172 10.35 7.05 -11.04
N TYR A 173 9.82 8.25 -11.09
CA TYR A 173 10.48 9.42 -11.63
C TYR A 173 10.81 10.39 -10.50
N ARG A 174 12.06 10.83 -10.48
CA ARG A 174 12.61 11.79 -9.50
C ARG A 174 12.76 13.15 -10.19
N PHE A 175 12.25 14.18 -9.55
CA PHE A 175 12.27 15.58 -9.99
C PHE A 175 12.61 16.50 -8.85
#